data_8a50d2ce6cf8a36fbcddd813ff286b53
#
_entry.id   8a50d2ce6cf8a36fbcddd813ff286b53
#
_cell.length_a   1.000
_cell.length_b   1.000
_cell.length_c   1.000
_cell.angle_alpha   90.00
_cell.angle_beta   90.00
_cell.angle_gamma   90.00
#
_symmetry.space_group_name_H-M   'P 1'
#
loop_
_entity.id
_entity.type
_entity.pdbx_description
1 polymer ?
#
loop_
_entity_poly.entity_id
_entity_poly.type
_entity_poly.pdbx_seq_one_letter_code
_entity_poly.pdbx_strand_id
1 'polypeptide(L)'
;MTSFLAVLRQSWPTRRVVTALILSGGLFAAAFTRSQGHPDTGSWLALATIALVVSAFALATFVPMPGQRAILDLGCGPCAVVGGLMALASIWMVLIEPIDIGTAGVAAALSGIALVQRLNQPATCATPPPSSR
;
A
#
# COMPACT_ATOMS: atom_id res chain seq x y z
N MET A 1 -16.74 10.13 -17.16
CA MET A 1 -15.72 9.09 -16.89
C MET A 1 -14.29 9.51 -17.25
N THR A 2 -14.07 10.35 -18.25
CA THR A 2 -12.73 10.83 -18.65
C THR A 2 -12.01 11.68 -17.61
N SER A 3 -12.74 12.48 -16.82
CA SER A 3 -12.14 13.34 -15.77
C SER A 3 -11.55 12.55 -14.59
N PHE A 4 -12.15 11.43 -14.20
CA PHE A 4 -11.67 10.61 -13.10
C PHE A 4 -10.32 9.93 -13.42
N LEU A 5 -10.20 9.41 -14.63
CA LEU A 5 -8.94 8.80 -15.11
C LEU A 5 -7.81 9.83 -15.26
N ALA A 6 -8.15 11.07 -15.66
CA ALA A 6 -7.17 12.13 -15.75
C ALA A 6 -6.64 12.54 -14.36
N VAL A 7 -7.53 12.64 -13.35
CA VAL A 7 -7.15 12.94 -11.96
C VAL A 7 -6.31 11.81 -11.37
N LEU A 8 -6.69 10.55 -11.59
CA LEU A 8 -5.89 9.39 -11.17
C LEU A 8 -4.50 9.40 -11.81
N ARG A 9 -4.40 9.69 -13.10
CA ARG A 9 -3.13 9.74 -13.82
C ARG A 9 -2.22 10.87 -13.33
N GLN A 10 -2.80 11.99 -12.87
CA GLN A 10 -2.05 13.12 -12.34
C GLN A 10 -1.55 12.88 -10.92
N SER A 11 -2.30 12.15 -10.09
CA SER A 11 -1.94 11.82 -8.70
C SER A 11 -1.01 10.61 -8.58
N TRP A 12 -0.94 9.76 -9.64
CA TRP A 12 -0.12 8.54 -9.64
C TRP A 12 0.98 8.60 -10.70
N PRO A 13 2.15 9.15 -10.35
CA PRO A 13 3.29 9.18 -11.26
C PRO A 13 3.74 7.74 -11.60
N THR A 14 4.27 7.55 -12.79
CA THR A 14 4.69 6.24 -13.32
C THR A 14 5.57 5.47 -12.33
N ARG A 15 6.42 6.17 -11.56
CA ARG A 15 7.27 5.55 -10.53
C ARG A 15 6.46 4.84 -9.46
N ARG A 16 5.39 5.45 -8.94
CA ARG A 16 4.51 4.84 -7.93
C ARG A 16 3.80 3.61 -8.48
N VAL A 17 3.32 3.70 -9.72
CA VAL A 17 2.65 2.57 -10.39
C VAL A 17 3.62 1.41 -10.58
N VAL A 18 4.81 1.66 -11.11
CA VAL A 18 5.84 0.63 -11.31
C VAL A 18 6.24 0.00 -9.97
N THR A 19 6.46 0.80 -8.93
CA THR A 19 6.78 0.28 -7.59
C THR A 19 5.64 -0.59 -7.05
N ALA A 20 4.38 -0.16 -7.18
CA ALA A 20 3.23 -0.95 -6.75
C ALA A 20 3.15 -2.28 -7.50
N LEU A 21 3.37 -2.29 -8.80
CA LEU A 21 3.36 -3.51 -9.62
C LEU A 21 4.49 -4.47 -9.25
N ILE A 22 5.71 -3.97 -9.06
CA ILE A 22 6.85 -4.80 -8.65
C ILE A 22 6.60 -5.40 -7.26
N LEU A 23 6.15 -4.58 -6.30
CA LEU A 23 5.87 -5.04 -4.95
C LEU A 23 4.72 -6.06 -4.94
N SER A 24 3.62 -5.77 -5.63
CA SER A 24 2.48 -6.70 -5.68
C SER A 24 2.85 -8.02 -6.34
N GLY A 25 3.60 -8.01 -7.43
CA GLY A 25 4.09 -9.21 -8.11
C GLY A 25 5.01 -10.05 -7.22
N GLY A 26 5.98 -9.42 -6.56
CA GLY A 26 6.89 -10.08 -5.63
C GLY A 26 6.18 -10.69 -4.42
N LEU A 27 5.28 -9.93 -3.81
CA LEU A 27 4.50 -10.39 -2.66
C LEU A 27 3.52 -11.52 -3.05
N PHE A 28 2.89 -11.41 -4.23
CA PHE A 28 2.04 -12.49 -4.74
C PHE A 28 2.84 -13.78 -4.98
N ALA A 29 4.01 -13.68 -5.62
CA ALA A 29 4.87 -14.84 -5.83
C ALA A 29 5.28 -15.51 -4.51
N ALA A 30 5.61 -14.71 -3.48
CA ALA A 30 5.93 -15.21 -2.15
C ALA A 30 4.72 -15.91 -1.48
N ALA A 31 3.52 -15.33 -1.56
CA ALA A 31 2.31 -15.95 -1.03
C ALA A 31 1.95 -17.23 -1.81
N PHE A 32 2.10 -17.23 -3.12
CA PHE A 32 1.84 -18.38 -3.96
C PHE A 32 2.79 -19.55 -3.64
N THR A 33 4.10 -19.29 -3.52
CA THR A 33 5.06 -20.33 -3.13
C THR A 33 4.76 -20.90 -1.76
N ARG A 34 4.27 -20.06 -0.83
CA ARG A 34 3.89 -20.52 0.51
C ARG A 34 2.63 -21.38 0.50
N SER A 35 1.68 -21.10 -0.38
CA SER A 35 0.42 -21.86 -0.48
C SER A 35 0.59 -23.26 -1.07
N GLN A 36 1.72 -23.55 -1.71
CA GLN A 36 2.00 -24.83 -2.32
C GLN A 36 1.94 -25.99 -1.31
N GLY A 37 1.13 -27.00 -1.61
CA GLY A 37 1.00 -28.19 -0.77
C GLY A 37 -0.09 -28.15 0.31
N HIS A 38 -0.88 -27.08 0.41
CA HIS A 38 -2.02 -27.00 1.34
C HIS A 38 -3.35 -27.22 0.59
N PRO A 39 -4.23 -28.12 1.05
CA PRO A 39 -5.42 -28.54 0.31
C PRO A 39 -6.50 -27.46 0.17
N ASP A 40 -6.66 -26.56 1.13
CA ASP A 40 -7.76 -25.56 1.18
C ASP A 40 -7.28 -24.12 0.98
N THR A 41 -6.39 -23.89 0.03
CA THR A 41 -5.73 -22.58 -0.12
C THR A 41 -6.46 -21.57 -1.00
N GLY A 42 -7.51 -21.94 -1.72
CA GLY A 42 -8.14 -21.06 -2.70
C GLY A 42 -8.70 -19.77 -2.11
N SER A 43 -9.49 -19.86 -1.04
CA SER A 43 -10.08 -18.71 -0.37
C SER A 43 -9.04 -17.88 0.40
N TRP A 44 -8.10 -18.55 1.06
CA TRP A 44 -6.97 -17.88 1.71
C TRP A 44 -6.13 -17.10 0.69
N LEU A 45 -5.78 -17.73 -0.45
CA LEU A 45 -4.96 -17.09 -1.48
C LEU A 45 -5.66 -15.87 -2.09
N ALA A 46 -6.98 -15.92 -2.28
CA ALA A 46 -7.74 -14.78 -2.76
C ALA A 46 -7.68 -13.59 -1.79
N LEU A 47 -7.94 -13.80 -0.49
CA LEU A 47 -7.85 -12.77 0.53
C LEU A 47 -6.42 -12.27 0.73
N ALA A 48 -5.45 -13.17 0.76
CA ALA A 48 -4.04 -12.84 0.85
C ALA A 48 -3.59 -11.98 -0.35
N THR A 49 -4.01 -12.32 -1.55
CA THR A 49 -3.72 -11.51 -2.76
C THR A 49 -4.28 -10.11 -2.63
N ILE A 50 -5.55 -9.97 -2.20
CA ILE A 50 -6.17 -8.64 -1.97
C ILE A 50 -5.35 -7.86 -0.94
N ALA A 51 -5.05 -8.47 0.21
CA ALA A 51 -4.27 -7.84 1.28
C ALA A 51 -2.90 -7.36 0.78
N LEU A 52 -2.18 -8.20 0.04
CA LEU A 52 -0.84 -7.89 -0.46
C LEU A 52 -0.84 -6.83 -1.55
N VAL A 53 -1.81 -6.88 -2.48
CA VAL A 53 -1.96 -5.85 -3.52
C VAL A 53 -2.30 -4.51 -2.89
N VAL A 54 -3.28 -4.45 -1.99
CA VAL A 54 -3.67 -3.21 -1.31
C VAL A 54 -2.51 -2.65 -0.47
N SER A 55 -1.76 -3.52 0.23
CA SER A 55 -0.55 -3.12 0.98
C SER A 55 0.53 -2.57 0.05
N ALA A 56 0.76 -3.19 -1.11
CA ALA A 56 1.72 -2.70 -2.10
C ALA A 56 1.33 -1.31 -2.62
N PHE A 57 0.04 -1.08 -2.88
CA PHE A 57 -0.46 0.24 -3.24
C PHE A 57 -0.29 1.26 -2.11
N ALA A 58 -0.60 0.89 -0.87
CA ALA A 58 -0.39 1.76 0.28
C ALA A 58 1.09 2.14 0.44
N LEU A 59 2.00 1.17 0.32
CA LEU A 59 3.44 1.40 0.40
C LEU A 59 3.98 2.22 -0.79
N ALA A 60 3.45 2.04 -1.99
CA ALA A 60 3.85 2.83 -3.16
C ALA A 60 3.53 4.34 -3.01
N THR A 61 2.58 4.71 -2.14
CA THR A 61 2.31 6.13 -1.84
C THR A 61 3.45 6.81 -1.09
N PHE A 62 4.36 6.06 -0.46
CA PHE A 62 5.55 6.60 0.21
C PHE A 62 6.68 6.94 -0.78
N VAL A 63 6.57 6.53 -2.05
CA VAL A 63 7.53 6.93 -3.07
C VAL A 63 7.35 8.41 -3.36
N PRO A 64 8.43 9.24 -3.25
CA PRO A 64 8.33 10.68 -3.44
C PRO A 64 7.98 11.05 -4.88
N MET A 65 7.29 12.18 -5.04
CA MET A 65 6.98 12.71 -6.36
C MET A 65 8.26 13.21 -7.08
N PRO A 66 8.27 13.21 -8.41
CA PRO A 66 9.38 13.78 -9.18
C PRO A 66 9.63 15.23 -8.77
N GLY A 67 10.87 15.55 -8.39
CA GLY A 67 11.24 16.90 -7.93
C GLY A 67 11.31 17.09 -6.43
N GLN A 68 10.81 16.15 -5.62
CA GLN A 68 11.02 16.16 -4.17
C GLN A 68 12.43 15.62 -3.83
N ARG A 69 13.16 16.35 -2.98
CA ARG A 69 14.49 15.93 -2.49
C ARG A 69 14.43 14.87 -1.37
N ALA A 70 13.25 14.56 -0.87
CA ALA A 70 13.06 13.57 0.17
C ALA A 70 13.22 12.15 -0.39
N ILE A 71 13.86 11.26 0.37
CA ILE A 71 14.04 9.85 0.03
C ILE A 71 12.71 9.08 0.17
N LEU A 72 11.86 9.51 1.10
CA LEU A 72 10.55 8.94 1.39
C LEU A 72 9.53 10.06 1.66
N ASP A 73 8.35 9.93 1.08
CA ASP A 73 7.21 10.80 1.37
C ASP A 73 6.47 10.29 2.62
N LEU A 74 7.00 10.64 3.79
CA LEU A 74 6.40 10.25 5.07
C LEU A 74 5.10 11.01 5.39
N GLY A 75 4.73 12.00 4.57
CA GLY A 75 3.59 12.87 4.88
C GLY A 75 3.83 13.70 6.14
N CYS A 76 2.81 14.45 6.57
CA CYS A 76 2.93 15.42 7.67
C CYS A 76 2.26 14.95 8.96
N GLY A 77 2.32 13.71 9.31
CA GLY A 77 1.70 13.34 10.57
C GLY A 77 1.91 11.90 10.99
N PRO A 78 1.68 11.62 12.28
CA PRO A 78 1.79 10.26 12.82
C PRO A 78 0.86 9.26 12.10
N CYS A 79 -0.26 9.74 11.53
CA CYS A 79 -1.19 8.90 10.77
C CYS A 79 -0.57 8.26 9.51
N ALA A 80 0.38 8.96 8.86
CA ALA A 80 1.08 8.39 7.71
C ALA A 80 1.96 7.21 8.10
N VAL A 81 2.69 7.35 9.21
CA VAL A 81 3.54 6.29 9.75
C VAL A 81 2.69 5.10 10.19
N VAL A 82 1.58 5.36 10.86
CA VAL A 82 0.62 4.30 11.28
C VAL A 82 0.08 3.53 10.07
N GLY A 83 -0.31 4.22 8.99
CA GLY A 83 -0.75 3.56 7.75
C GLY A 83 0.35 2.67 7.14
N GLY A 84 1.60 3.13 7.14
CA GLY A 84 2.74 2.32 6.70
C GLY A 84 2.95 1.08 7.56
N LEU A 85 2.89 1.23 8.89
CA LEU A 85 3.02 0.11 9.83
C LEU A 85 1.88 -0.91 9.67
N MET A 86 0.64 -0.45 9.45
CA MET A 86 -0.50 -1.34 9.18
C MET A 86 -0.32 -2.14 7.88
N ALA A 87 0.19 -1.51 6.82
CA ALA A 87 0.49 -2.20 5.58
C ALA A 87 1.59 -3.25 5.77
N LEU A 88 2.65 -2.94 6.52
CA LEU A 88 3.72 -3.90 6.84
C LEU A 88 3.21 -5.03 7.73
N ALA A 89 2.39 -4.74 8.73
CA ALA A 89 1.77 -5.75 9.59
C ALA A 89 0.88 -6.71 8.79
N SER A 90 0.10 -6.18 7.83
CA SER A 90 -0.70 -6.99 6.91
C SER A 90 0.16 -7.97 6.10
N ILE A 91 1.29 -7.48 5.53
CA ILE A 91 2.24 -8.32 4.79
C ILE A 91 2.84 -9.39 5.72
N TRP A 92 3.25 -9.00 6.92
CA TRP A 92 3.79 -9.91 7.92
C TRP A 92 2.82 -11.04 8.25
N MET A 93 1.55 -10.71 8.55
CA MET A 93 0.51 -11.69 8.86
C MET A 93 0.33 -12.69 7.72
N VAL A 94 0.29 -12.24 6.46
CA VAL A 94 0.12 -13.14 5.30
C VAL A 94 1.34 -14.01 5.06
N LEU A 95 2.56 -13.50 5.26
CA LEU A 95 3.78 -14.21 4.88
C LEU A 95 4.37 -15.08 6.00
N ILE A 96 4.09 -14.80 7.27
CA ILE A 96 4.75 -15.45 8.40
C ILE A 96 3.78 -16.27 9.24
N GLU A 97 2.57 -15.76 9.46
CA GLU A 97 1.54 -16.45 10.22
C GLU A 97 1.04 -17.72 9.51
N PRO A 98 0.40 -18.65 10.23
CA PRO A 98 -0.21 -19.84 9.65
C PRO A 98 -1.20 -19.52 8.53
N ILE A 99 -1.32 -20.44 7.56
CA ILE A 99 -2.28 -20.29 6.46
C ILE A 99 -3.69 -20.48 7.02
N ASP A 100 -4.32 -19.36 7.39
CA ASP A 100 -5.65 -19.30 7.97
C ASP A 100 -6.46 -18.20 7.30
N ILE A 101 -7.73 -18.47 7.02
CA ILE A 101 -8.63 -17.52 6.35
C ILE A 101 -8.95 -16.30 7.24
N GLY A 102 -9.02 -16.51 8.56
CA GLY A 102 -9.24 -15.43 9.52
C GLY A 102 -8.08 -14.43 9.51
N THR A 103 -6.86 -14.92 9.56
CA THR A 103 -5.64 -14.11 9.48
C THR A 103 -5.57 -13.33 8.17
N ALA A 104 -5.88 -13.97 7.03
CA ALA A 104 -5.94 -13.29 5.74
C ALA A 104 -7.02 -12.21 5.68
N GLY A 105 -8.19 -12.46 6.31
CA GLY A 105 -9.27 -11.48 6.42
C GLY A 105 -8.86 -10.25 7.23
N VAL A 106 -8.22 -10.45 8.38
CA VAL A 106 -7.68 -9.35 9.21
C VAL A 106 -6.61 -8.57 8.45
N ALA A 107 -5.71 -9.26 7.75
CA ALA A 107 -4.69 -8.61 6.93
C ALA A 107 -5.31 -7.76 5.82
N ALA A 108 -6.36 -8.25 5.16
CA ALA A 108 -7.09 -7.50 4.14
C ALA A 108 -7.77 -6.25 4.72
N ALA A 109 -8.36 -6.33 5.91
CA ALA A 109 -8.95 -5.19 6.60
C ALA A 109 -7.90 -4.14 6.98
N LEU A 110 -6.76 -4.57 7.56
CA LEU A 110 -5.66 -3.67 7.92
C LEU A 110 -5.09 -2.94 6.71
N SER A 111 -4.89 -3.65 5.60
CA SER A 111 -4.39 -3.05 4.36
C SER A 111 -5.37 -2.04 3.78
N GLY A 112 -6.67 -2.33 3.83
CA GLY A 112 -7.72 -1.41 3.40
C GLY A 112 -7.74 -0.12 4.23
N ILE A 113 -7.68 -0.24 5.56
CA ILE A 113 -7.60 0.92 6.46
C ILE A 113 -6.34 1.74 6.18
N ALA A 114 -5.18 1.09 6.01
CA ALA A 114 -3.93 1.75 5.69
C ALA A 114 -4.02 2.59 4.41
N LEU A 115 -4.60 2.02 3.35
CA LEU A 115 -4.78 2.72 2.08
C LEU A 115 -5.75 3.90 2.21
N VAL A 116 -6.91 3.70 2.85
CA VAL A 116 -7.92 4.76 3.06
C VAL A 116 -7.34 5.90 3.88
N GLN A 117 -6.64 5.61 4.97
CA GLN A 117 -5.96 6.64 5.77
C GLN A 117 -4.98 7.44 4.93
N ARG A 118 -4.23 6.77 4.06
CA ARG A 118 -3.22 7.42 3.23
C ARG A 118 -3.85 8.29 2.14
N LEU A 119 -4.95 7.85 1.53
CA LEU A 119 -5.66 8.60 0.51
C LEU A 119 -6.41 9.82 1.08
N ASN A 120 -6.88 9.73 2.32
CA ASN A 120 -7.61 10.82 2.98
C ASN A 120 -6.70 11.85 3.67
N GLN A 121 -5.38 11.68 3.63
CA GLN A 121 -4.47 12.69 4.15
C GLN A 121 -4.56 13.95 3.29
N PRO A 122 -4.93 15.11 3.87
CA PRO A 122 -4.98 16.34 3.11
C PRO A 122 -3.58 16.71 2.60
N ALA A 123 -3.50 17.16 1.36
CA ALA A 123 -2.27 17.68 0.74
C ALA A 123 -1.72 18.96 1.42
N THR A 124 -2.25 19.32 2.57
CA THR A 124 -2.03 20.57 3.30
C THR A 124 -0.73 20.68 4.08
N CYS A 125 0.22 19.82 3.81
CA CYS A 125 1.58 20.04 4.25
C CYS A 125 2.42 20.81 3.22
N ALA A 126 1.77 21.62 2.40
CA ALA A 126 2.46 22.61 1.61
C ALA A 126 3.19 23.55 2.57
N THR A 127 4.51 23.53 2.53
CA THR A 127 5.38 24.51 3.19
C THR A 127 4.79 25.90 2.98
N PRO A 128 4.55 26.71 4.02
CA PRO A 128 4.09 28.07 3.81
C PRO A 128 5.08 28.77 2.87
N PRO A 129 4.59 29.57 1.92
CA PRO A 129 5.47 30.28 1.02
C PRO A 129 6.47 31.08 1.85
N PRO A 130 7.77 31.13 1.46
CA PRO A 130 8.75 31.89 2.19
C PRO A 130 8.23 33.33 2.28
N SER A 131 8.03 33.79 3.53
CA SER A 131 7.61 35.18 3.79
C SER A 131 8.65 36.04 3.12
N SER A 132 8.26 36.79 2.08
CA SER A 132 9.06 37.85 1.48
C SER A 132 9.33 38.87 2.57
N ARG A 133 10.53 38.87 3.11
CA ARG A 133 11.11 40.03 3.81
C ARG A 133 11.87 40.85 2.81
#